data_93585b25682e1467fda7d71f891f2372
#
_entry.id   93585b25682e1467fda7d71f891f2372
#
_cell.length_a   1.000
_cell.length_b   1.000
_cell.length_c   1.000
_cell.angle_alpha   90.00
_cell.angle_beta   90.00
_cell.angle_gamma   90.00
#
_symmetry.space_group_name_H-M   'P 1'
#
loop_
_entity.id
_entity.type
_entity.pdbx_description
1 polymer ?
#
loop_
_entity_poly.entity_id
_entity_poly.type
_entity_poly.pdbx_seq_one_letter_code
_entity_poly.pdbx_strand_id
1 'polypeptide(L)'
;MAWITEQILLAGAGINENNWKEVVDLGVTAVVNLRAENQDVFGTPVPFVYLWLPTEDHTDPNPYQLLVGAQMIDTLVKSGHKVLVHCKMGIHRSATMVVAYLIYSGMDKEEALWQFKKNGSRLYGSEENHQTLDKFIELISEK
;
A
#
# COMPACT_ATOMS: atom_id res chain seq x y z
N MET A 1 5.37 2.96 -11.73
CA MET A 1 5.55 2.06 -10.58
C MET A 1 6.87 2.38 -9.87
N ALA A 2 6.88 2.27 -8.57
CA ALA A 2 8.08 2.56 -7.77
C ALA A 2 8.24 1.53 -6.65
N TRP A 3 9.45 1.01 -6.50
CA TRP A 3 9.81 0.14 -5.38
C TRP A 3 10.13 1.00 -4.16
N ILE A 4 9.27 0.94 -3.16
CA ILE A 4 9.47 1.68 -1.91
C ILE A 4 10.46 0.93 -1.01
N THR A 5 10.36 -0.38 -1.00
CA THR A 5 11.35 -1.30 -0.44
C THR A 5 11.62 -2.39 -1.48
N GLU A 6 12.51 -3.33 -1.18
CA GLU A 6 12.76 -4.47 -2.09
C GLU A 6 11.51 -5.35 -2.28
N GLN A 7 10.53 -5.25 -1.39
CA GLN A 7 9.35 -6.11 -1.41
C GLN A 7 8.03 -5.36 -1.59
N ILE A 8 8.05 -4.02 -1.60
CA ILE A 8 6.82 -3.22 -1.73
C ILE A 8 6.89 -2.40 -3.01
N LEU A 9 6.01 -2.71 -3.95
CA LEU A 9 5.87 -1.98 -5.22
C LEU A 9 4.63 -1.09 -5.14
N LEU A 10 4.79 0.18 -5.43
CA LEU A 10 3.72 1.16 -5.47
C LEU A 10 3.32 1.43 -6.91
N ALA A 11 2.02 1.44 -7.19
CA ALA A 11 1.50 1.80 -8.50
C ALA A 11 0.26 2.69 -8.39
N GLY A 12 0.06 3.53 -9.40
CA GLY A 12 -1.11 4.41 -9.49
C GLY A 12 -2.22 3.87 -10.38
N ALA A 13 -2.05 2.71 -10.98
CA ALA A 13 -3.03 2.13 -11.89
C ALA A 13 -3.49 0.76 -11.42
N GLY A 14 -4.72 0.42 -11.73
CA GLY A 14 -5.29 -0.88 -11.40
C GLY A 14 -4.73 -2.01 -12.27
N ILE A 15 -5.05 -3.22 -11.89
CA ILE A 15 -4.59 -4.42 -12.55
C ILE A 15 -5.67 -4.95 -13.51
N ASN A 16 -5.26 -5.26 -14.73
CA ASN A 16 -6.06 -5.96 -15.73
C ASN A 16 -5.23 -7.12 -16.30
N GLU A 17 -5.84 -7.94 -17.13
CA GLU A 17 -5.16 -9.10 -17.71
C GLU A 17 -3.88 -8.75 -18.48
N ASN A 18 -3.82 -7.55 -19.05
CA ASN A 18 -2.67 -7.13 -19.87
C ASN A 18 -1.47 -6.73 -19.01
N ASN A 19 -1.68 -6.00 -17.92
CA ASN A 19 -0.57 -5.52 -17.09
C ASN A 19 -0.22 -6.48 -15.93
N TRP A 20 -1.08 -7.42 -15.60
CA TRP A 20 -0.81 -8.38 -14.54
C TRP A 20 0.43 -9.21 -14.83
N LYS A 21 0.64 -9.60 -16.08
CA LYS A 21 1.82 -10.37 -16.47
C LYS A 21 3.11 -9.63 -16.16
N GLU A 22 3.15 -8.32 -16.42
CA GLU A 22 4.33 -7.50 -16.11
C GLU A 22 4.61 -7.50 -14.61
N VAL A 23 3.56 -7.41 -13.81
CA VAL A 23 3.68 -7.40 -12.34
C VAL A 23 4.20 -8.75 -11.84
N VAL A 24 3.69 -9.85 -12.39
CA VAL A 24 4.17 -11.20 -12.08
C VAL A 24 5.65 -11.35 -12.43
N ASP A 25 6.06 -10.82 -13.56
CA ASP A 25 7.46 -10.90 -14.00
C ASP A 25 8.40 -10.12 -13.08
N LEU A 26 7.90 -9.15 -12.33
CA LEU A 26 8.65 -8.43 -11.31
C LEU A 26 8.76 -9.20 -9.99
N GLY A 27 8.14 -10.37 -9.91
CA GLY A 27 8.17 -11.21 -8.72
C GLY A 27 7.05 -10.94 -7.71
N VAL A 28 6.09 -10.10 -8.04
CA VAL A 28 4.95 -9.78 -7.16
C VAL A 28 4.01 -10.98 -7.09
N THR A 29 3.60 -11.33 -5.87
CA THR A 29 2.71 -12.46 -5.61
C THR A 29 1.46 -12.07 -4.82
N ALA A 30 1.39 -10.83 -4.36
CA ALA A 30 0.25 -10.35 -3.58
C ALA A 30 -0.10 -8.92 -4.00
N VAL A 31 -1.38 -8.57 -3.90
CA VAL A 31 -1.88 -7.27 -4.35
C VAL A 31 -2.82 -6.69 -3.30
N VAL A 32 -2.63 -5.40 -3.00
CA VAL A 32 -3.54 -4.61 -2.17
C VAL A 32 -4.13 -3.50 -3.04
N ASN A 33 -5.44 -3.53 -3.22
CA ASN A 33 -6.17 -2.55 -4.02
C ASN A 33 -6.93 -1.58 -3.08
N LEU A 34 -6.63 -0.30 -3.17
CA LEU A 34 -7.27 0.73 -2.35
C LEU A 34 -8.42 1.45 -3.07
N ARG A 35 -8.76 1.05 -4.29
CA ARG A 35 -9.81 1.73 -5.05
C ARG A 35 -11.20 1.26 -4.67
N ALA A 36 -12.07 2.17 -4.25
CA ALA A 36 -13.49 1.85 -4.06
C ALA A 36 -14.19 1.64 -5.40
N GLU A 37 -13.72 2.34 -6.44
CA GLU A 37 -14.41 2.42 -7.74
C GLU A 37 -14.22 1.21 -8.64
N ASN A 38 -13.17 0.42 -8.46
CA ASN A 38 -12.91 -0.73 -9.36
C ASN A 38 -12.20 -1.87 -8.65
N GLN A 39 -12.50 -3.09 -9.10
CA GLN A 39 -11.76 -4.28 -8.74
C GLN A 39 -10.62 -4.52 -9.73
N ASP A 40 -9.66 -5.33 -9.33
CA ASP A 40 -8.61 -5.81 -10.23
C ASP A 40 -9.05 -7.07 -10.96
N VAL A 41 -8.47 -7.29 -12.13
CA VAL A 41 -8.70 -8.50 -12.93
C VAL A 41 -7.35 -9.16 -13.16
N PHE A 42 -7.24 -10.41 -12.77
CA PHE A 42 -5.99 -11.17 -12.86
C PHE A 42 -6.08 -12.26 -13.90
N GLY A 43 -4.93 -12.52 -14.54
CA GLY A 43 -4.75 -13.74 -15.34
C GLY A 43 -4.05 -14.80 -14.50
N THR A 44 -3.49 -15.81 -15.17
CA THR A 44 -2.75 -16.91 -14.52
C THR A 44 -1.26 -16.55 -14.49
N PRO A 45 -0.54 -16.75 -13.38
CA PRO A 45 -1.04 -17.23 -12.10
C PRO A 45 -1.81 -16.15 -11.36
N VAL A 46 -2.85 -16.53 -10.62
CA VAL A 46 -3.55 -15.59 -9.76
C VAL A 46 -2.65 -15.19 -8.58
N PRO A 47 -2.86 -14.03 -7.97
CA PRO A 47 -2.07 -13.65 -6.79
C PRO A 47 -2.30 -14.63 -5.65
N PHE A 48 -1.26 -14.85 -4.85
CA PHE A 48 -1.35 -15.67 -3.64
C PHE A 48 -2.34 -15.06 -2.64
N VAL A 49 -2.33 -13.73 -2.52
CA VAL A 49 -3.27 -12.96 -1.71
C VAL A 49 -3.70 -11.72 -2.49
N TYR A 50 -4.99 -11.47 -2.50
CA TYR A 50 -5.54 -10.22 -3.00
C TYR A 50 -6.40 -9.60 -1.90
N LEU A 51 -6.02 -8.42 -1.44
CA LEU A 51 -6.75 -7.68 -0.42
C LEU A 51 -7.35 -6.41 -1.03
N TRP A 52 -8.66 -6.28 -0.94
CA TRP A 52 -9.37 -5.10 -1.40
C TRP A 52 -9.82 -4.28 -0.20
N LEU A 53 -9.27 -3.09 -0.05
CA LEU A 53 -9.61 -2.13 1.01
C LEU A 53 -10.26 -0.91 0.36
N PRO A 54 -11.54 -0.98 0.00
CA PRO A 54 -12.17 0.07 -0.78
C PRO A 54 -12.13 1.40 -0.04
N THR A 55 -11.50 2.38 -0.67
CA THR A 55 -11.31 3.74 -0.17
C THR A 55 -11.71 4.70 -1.28
N GLU A 56 -12.59 5.64 -0.97
CA GLU A 56 -13.04 6.62 -1.95
C GLU A 56 -11.89 7.52 -2.39
N ASP A 57 -11.89 7.90 -3.67
CA ASP A 57 -10.89 8.79 -4.21
C ASP A 57 -10.89 10.12 -3.44
N HIS A 58 -9.72 10.73 -3.34
CA HIS A 58 -9.48 11.98 -2.59
C HIS A 58 -9.69 11.84 -1.07
N THR A 59 -9.76 10.62 -0.54
CA THR A 59 -9.79 10.38 0.90
C THR A 59 -8.65 9.44 1.28
N ASP A 60 -8.34 9.36 2.55
CA ASP A 60 -7.41 8.37 3.09
C ASP A 60 -8.18 7.12 3.54
N PRO A 61 -7.54 5.93 3.52
CA PRO A 61 -8.12 4.77 4.21
C PRO A 61 -8.32 5.10 5.69
N ASN A 62 -9.36 4.55 6.29
CA ASN A 62 -9.54 4.76 7.72
C ASN A 62 -8.50 3.95 8.53
N PRO A 63 -8.26 4.32 9.81
CA PRO A 63 -7.22 3.65 10.60
C PRO A 63 -7.36 2.13 10.72
N TYR A 64 -8.57 1.60 10.72
CA TYR A 64 -8.78 0.15 10.79
C TYR A 64 -8.44 -0.55 9.48
N GLN A 65 -8.75 0.08 8.34
CA GLN A 65 -8.32 -0.42 7.04
C GLN A 65 -6.78 -0.43 6.95
N LEU A 66 -6.15 0.63 7.46
CA LEU A 66 -4.69 0.70 7.52
C LEU A 66 -4.11 -0.41 8.39
N LEU A 67 -4.74 -0.70 9.52
CA LEU A 67 -4.27 -1.77 10.40
C LEU A 67 -4.38 -3.14 9.74
N VAL A 68 -5.53 -3.46 9.14
CA VAL A 68 -5.71 -4.74 8.42
C VAL A 68 -4.71 -4.87 7.29
N GLY A 69 -4.55 -3.80 6.50
CA GLY A 69 -3.59 -3.79 5.39
C GLY A 69 -2.15 -3.93 5.87
N ALA A 70 -1.77 -3.19 6.90
CA ALA A 70 -0.41 -3.24 7.44
C ALA A 70 -0.07 -4.63 8.00
N GLN A 71 -0.99 -5.26 8.71
CA GLN A 71 -0.82 -6.61 9.24
C GLN A 71 -0.64 -7.64 8.13
N MET A 72 -1.46 -7.54 7.08
CA MET A 72 -1.37 -8.44 5.94
C MET A 72 -0.05 -8.27 5.20
N ILE A 73 0.32 -7.02 4.91
CA ILE A 73 1.57 -6.71 4.21
C ILE A 73 2.76 -7.21 5.04
N ASP A 74 2.77 -6.96 6.34
CA ASP A 74 3.85 -7.39 7.22
C ASP A 74 4.01 -8.91 7.21
N THR A 75 2.91 -9.64 7.31
CA THR A 75 2.91 -11.10 7.24
C THR A 75 3.49 -11.60 5.92
N LEU A 76 3.06 -10.99 4.81
CA LEU A 76 3.51 -11.38 3.47
C LEU A 76 5.00 -11.08 3.27
N VAL A 77 5.45 -9.90 3.69
CA VAL A 77 6.85 -9.50 3.59
C VAL A 77 7.75 -10.44 4.39
N LYS A 78 7.36 -10.75 5.62
CA LYS A 78 8.11 -11.69 6.48
C LYS A 78 8.16 -13.10 5.91
N SER A 79 7.17 -13.45 5.08
CA SER A 79 7.12 -14.75 4.42
C SER A 79 7.83 -14.76 3.05
N GLY A 80 8.48 -13.66 2.68
CA GLY A 80 9.26 -13.56 1.45
C GLY A 80 8.49 -13.11 0.21
N HIS A 81 7.23 -12.71 0.36
CA HIS A 81 6.43 -12.24 -0.76
C HIS A 81 6.74 -10.80 -1.12
N LYS A 82 6.55 -10.46 -2.40
CA LYS A 82 6.57 -9.08 -2.88
C LYS A 82 5.12 -8.64 -3.10
N VAL A 83 4.79 -7.45 -2.65
CA VAL A 83 3.42 -6.95 -2.61
C VAL A 83 3.29 -5.70 -3.46
N LEU A 84 2.29 -5.68 -4.33
CA LEU A 84 1.89 -4.48 -5.06
C LEU A 84 0.79 -3.77 -4.26
N VAL A 85 0.99 -2.49 -3.98
CA VAL A 85 -0.03 -1.64 -3.35
C VAL A 85 -0.40 -0.56 -4.35
N HIS A 86 -1.68 -0.49 -4.71
CA HIS A 86 -2.10 0.47 -5.74
C HIS A 86 -3.44 1.13 -5.46
N CYS A 87 -3.64 2.26 -6.10
CA CYS A 87 -4.91 2.95 -6.22
C CYS A 87 -5.06 3.45 -7.66
N LYS A 88 -5.77 4.54 -7.87
CA LYS A 88 -5.92 5.11 -9.21
C LYS A 88 -5.24 6.47 -9.29
N MET A 89 -4.52 6.71 -10.37
CA MET A 89 -3.86 7.98 -10.76
C MET A 89 -3.17 8.72 -9.63
N GLY A 90 -3.33 9.33 -8.87
CA GLY A 90 -2.53 9.85 -7.77
C GLY A 90 -2.22 8.67 -6.85
N ILE A 91 -1.16 8.75 -6.19
CA ILE A 91 -0.69 7.70 -5.31
C ILE A 91 -1.17 7.89 -3.87
N HIS A 92 -2.12 8.80 -3.65
CA HIS A 92 -2.50 9.26 -2.32
C HIS A 92 -2.99 8.12 -1.40
N ARG A 93 -3.96 7.34 -1.87
CA ARG A 93 -4.52 6.23 -1.08
C ARG A 93 -3.49 5.13 -0.82
N SER A 94 -2.79 4.72 -1.87
CA SER A 94 -1.77 3.67 -1.76
C SER A 94 -0.55 4.15 -0.97
N ALA A 95 -0.18 5.42 -1.10
CA ALA A 95 0.92 5.99 -0.33
C ALA A 95 0.64 5.94 1.17
N THR A 96 -0.56 6.33 1.59
CA THR A 96 -0.94 6.29 3.01
C THR A 96 -0.88 4.85 3.54
N MET A 97 -1.33 3.88 2.74
CA MET A 97 -1.25 2.46 3.12
C MET A 97 0.20 2.01 3.30
N VAL A 98 1.07 2.35 2.35
CA VAL A 98 2.48 1.96 2.41
C VAL A 98 3.19 2.61 3.60
N VAL A 99 2.97 3.90 3.84
CA VAL A 99 3.57 4.59 4.98
C VAL A 99 3.08 3.98 6.30
N ALA A 100 1.78 3.68 6.40
CA ALA A 100 1.23 3.01 7.58
C ALA A 100 1.90 1.65 7.81
N TYR A 101 2.12 0.88 6.75
CA TYR A 101 2.86 -0.39 6.87
C TYR A 101 4.28 -0.17 7.39
N LEU A 102 5.01 0.82 6.85
CA LEU A 102 6.37 1.11 7.31
C LEU A 102 6.40 1.45 8.81
N ILE A 103 5.43 2.23 9.28
CA ILE A 103 5.28 2.54 10.70
C ILE A 103 4.98 1.26 11.50
N TYR A 104 4.06 0.45 11.01
CA TYR A 104 3.69 -0.81 11.65
C TYR A 104 4.89 -1.76 11.78
N SER A 105 5.77 -1.75 10.78
CA SER A 105 6.96 -2.60 10.74
C SER A 105 8.07 -2.16 11.70
N GLY A 106 7.94 -0.99 12.34
CA GLY A 106 8.87 -0.52 13.35
C GLY A 106 9.49 0.86 13.11
N MET A 107 9.22 1.51 11.98
CA MET A 107 9.71 2.86 11.73
C MET A 107 8.88 3.89 12.48
N ASP A 108 9.49 4.97 12.95
CA ASP A 108 8.72 6.11 13.41
C ASP A 108 8.13 6.85 12.20
N LYS A 109 7.20 7.76 12.43
CA LYS A 109 6.50 8.48 11.36
C LYS A 109 7.46 9.23 10.43
N GLU A 110 8.46 9.90 11.01
CA GLU A 110 9.42 10.67 10.23
C GLU A 110 10.27 9.79 9.32
N GLU A 111 10.75 8.67 9.84
CA GLU A 111 11.52 7.69 9.06
C GLU A 111 10.67 7.11 7.93
N ALA A 112 9.43 6.73 8.22
CA ALA A 112 8.52 6.15 7.24
C ALA A 112 8.21 7.15 6.11
N LEU A 113 7.92 8.40 6.45
CA LEU A 113 7.68 9.46 5.46
C LEU A 113 8.91 9.70 4.60
N TRP A 114 10.09 9.72 5.21
CA TRP A 114 11.34 9.92 4.47
C TRP A 114 11.62 8.77 3.51
N GLN A 115 11.44 7.52 3.97
CA GLN A 115 11.62 6.33 3.14
C GLN A 115 10.67 6.36 1.94
N PHE A 116 9.41 6.74 2.17
CA PHE A 116 8.44 6.84 1.10
C PHE A 116 8.80 7.94 0.10
N LYS A 117 9.10 9.15 0.58
CA LYS A 117 9.39 10.29 -0.29
C LYS A 117 10.65 10.09 -1.13
N LYS A 118 11.62 9.40 -0.58
CA LYS A 118 12.88 9.08 -1.26
C LYS A 118 12.66 8.13 -2.45
N ASN A 119 11.77 7.15 -2.32
CA ASN A 119 11.58 6.10 -3.32
C ASN A 119 10.28 6.24 -4.13
N GLY A 120 9.29 6.93 -3.60
CA GLY A 120 7.98 7.11 -4.22
C GLY A 120 7.72 8.53 -4.68
N SER A 121 6.92 9.28 -3.93
CA SER A 121 6.55 10.65 -4.29
C SER A 121 6.96 11.64 -3.21
N ARG A 122 7.68 12.70 -3.63
CA ARG A 122 8.09 13.78 -2.72
C ARG A 122 6.93 14.70 -2.34
N LEU A 123 5.83 14.64 -3.10
CA LEU A 123 4.65 15.47 -2.87
C LEU A 123 3.70 14.89 -1.83
N TYR A 124 3.94 13.67 -1.38
CA TYR A 124 3.13 13.03 -0.37
C TYR A 124 3.40 13.61 1.02
N GLY A 125 2.41 13.55 1.90
CA GLY A 125 2.57 13.94 3.30
C GLY A 125 1.96 15.31 3.61
N SER A 126 0.74 15.58 3.10
CA SER A 126 -0.03 16.77 3.47
C SER A 126 -0.44 16.70 4.94
N GLU A 127 -0.92 17.82 5.46
CA GLU A 127 -1.44 17.87 6.84
C GLU A 127 -2.55 16.83 7.08
N GLU A 128 -3.41 16.62 6.10
CA GLU A 128 -4.48 15.62 6.17
C GLU A 128 -3.91 14.21 6.29
N ASN A 129 -2.89 13.88 5.51
CA ASN A 129 -2.19 12.59 5.61
C ASN A 129 -1.57 12.40 6.99
N HIS A 130 -0.96 13.45 7.55
CA HIS A 130 -0.38 13.40 8.89
C HIS A 130 -1.44 13.11 9.94
N GLN A 131 -2.63 13.71 9.84
CA GLN A 131 -3.72 13.44 10.78
C GLN A 131 -4.17 11.98 10.73
N THR A 132 -4.31 11.44 9.53
CA THR A 132 -4.69 10.03 9.35
C THR A 132 -3.65 9.10 9.93
N LEU A 133 -2.38 9.36 9.67
CA LEU A 133 -1.28 8.55 10.19
C LEU A 133 -1.19 8.65 11.71
N ASP A 134 -1.43 9.82 12.30
CA ASP A 134 -1.42 9.98 13.74
C ASP A 134 -2.53 9.16 14.42
N LYS A 135 -3.72 9.12 13.82
CA LYS A 135 -4.82 8.26 14.31
C LYS A 135 -4.45 6.78 14.20
N PHE A 136 -3.79 6.39 13.13
CA PHE A 136 -3.31 5.04 12.96
C PHE A 136 -2.28 4.68 14.04
N ILE A 137 -1.33 5.57 14.31
CA ILE A 137 -0.32 5.37 15.34
C ILE A 137 -0.98 5.20 16.72
N GLU A 138 -1.96 6.01 17.06
CA GLU A 138 -2.72 5.86 18.28
C GLU A 138 -3.37 4.48 18.38
N LEU A 139 -3.98 4.03 17.29
CA LEU A 139 -4.67 2.74 17.25
C LEU A 139 -3.71 1.58 17.52
N ILE A 140 -2.53 1.58 16.92
CA ILE A 140 -1.56 0.49 17.11
C ILE A 140 -0.86 0.58 18.46
N SER A 141 -0.82 1.77 19.08
CA SER A 141 -0.19 1.98 20.39
C SER A 141 -1.05 1.47 21.55
N GLU A 142 -2.34 1.27 21.34
CA GLU A 142 -3.28 0.75 22.35
C GLU A 142 -3.17 -0.77 22.56
N LYS A 143 -2.30 -1.41 21.78
CA LYS A 143 -2.16 -2.87 21.81
C LYS A 143 -0.94 -3.38 22.56
#